data_76266594777e11097d5d4cd0128d8fef
#
_entry.id   76266594777e11097d5d4cd0128d8fef
#
_cell.length_a   1.000
_cell.length_b   1.000
_cell.length_c   1.000
_cell.angle_alpha   90.00
_cell.angle_beta   90.00
_cell.angle_gamma   90.00
#
_symmetry.space_group_name_H-M   'P 1'
#
loop_
_entity.id
_entity.type
_entity.pdbx_description
1 polymer ?
#
loop_
_entity_poly.entity_id
_entity_poly.type
_entity_poly.pdbx_seq_one_letter_code
_entity_poly.pdbx_strand_id
1 'polypeptide(L)'
;FIFFNSEMFDYYKTKLSNRLIGHGITNYLKLPEILYLKTRGHFINNKKIILEMDFEEILKIESERNETIFKNKTGMKLDPKSFNFYKATLIKDGKKIPIKIRLKGHRHIHWIDKSKSSYRIKIKGDERFNGLKVFSLQKPRIRNYIHEWIYHQVNSAQNDSINLKYEFFDLIINGENYGLYVLEETPSKLLLERNQKRDGPIFSVIEEIYNEANTDPMNKTFKVLNESFWLNDKNSALTILAYTKLTDTFLGKRAINETFDLKILAWYVATVELLDSYHGLYLKSPKYYYNPLKGLFEIIPYDGHYTNTQLIGDDDVERNRMLGERNSTHNVDRINRPDLGIFLSKKLYEDEK
;
A
#
# COMPACT_ATOMS: atom_id res chain seq x y z
N PHE A 1 18.81 -35.86 -8.73
CA PHE A 1 18.31 -34.48 -8.53
C PHE A 1 18.58 -33.73 -9.84
N ILE A 2 17.60 -33.64 -10.72
CA ILE A 2 17.66 -32.88 -11.98
C ILE A 2 17.30 -31.45 -11.62
N PHE A 3 18.28 -30.55 -11.66
CA PHE A 3 18.01 -29.11 -11.67
C PHE A 3 17.35 -28.78 -13.01
N PHE A 4 16.02 -28.71 -13.04
CA PHE A 4 15.31 -28.07 -14.12
C PHE A 4 15.60 -26.57 -14.06
N ASN A 5 16.30 -26.05 -15.06
CA ASN A 5 16.48 -24.63 -15.25
C ASN A 5 15.08 -23.99 -15.39
N SER A 6 14.76 -23.04 -14.52
CA SER A 6 13.44 -22.41 -14.45
C SER A 6 13.02 -21.78 -15.78
N GLU A 7 13.96 -21.21 -16.52
CA GLU A 7 13.72 -20.62 -17.84
C GLU A 7 13.29 -21.65 -18.90
N MET A 8 13.90 -22.84 -18.87
CA MET A 8 13.54 -23.92 -19.78
C MET A 8 12.16 -24.50 -19.45
N PHE A 9 11.82 -24.56 -18.17
CA PHE A 9 10.51 -25.02 -17.70
C PHE A 9 9.41 -24.01 -18.12
N ASP A 10 9.64 -22.71 -17.96
CA ASP A 10 8.71 -21.67 -18.35
C ASP A 10 8.56 -21.57 -19.89
N TYR A 11 9.63 -21.75 -20.64
CA TYR A 11 9.58 -21.85 -22.10
C TYR A 11 8.70 -23.01 -22.58
N TYR A 12 8.90 -24.22 -22.04
CA TYR A 12 8.09 -25.39 -22.41
C TYR A 12 6.66 -25.28 -21.91
N LYS A 13 6.42 -24.70 -20.76
CA LYS A 13 5.10 -24.41 -20.19
C LYS A 13 4.30 -23.46 -21.10
N THR A 14 4.92 -22.37 -21.56
CA THR A 14 4.30 -21.41 -22.50
C THR A 14 4.01 -22.06 -23.85
N LYS A 15 4.94 -22.88 -24.35
CA LYS A 15 4.77 -23.57 -25.62
C LYS A 15 3.70 -24.69 -25.57
N LEU A 16 3.57 -25.37 -24.43
CA LEU A 16 2.53 -26.38 -24.20
C LEU A 16 1.15 -25.75 -23.97
N SER A 17 1.08 -24.64 -23.22
CA SER A 17 -0.18 -23.91 -22.98
C SER A 17 -0.79 -23.36 -24.26
N ASN A 18 0.07 -22.90 -25.20
CA ASN A 18 -0.38 -22.41 -26.50
C ASN A 18 -0.79 -23.51 -27.47
N ARG A 19 -0.42 -24.78 -27.21
CA ARG A 19 -0.79 -25.94 -28.05
C ARG A 19 -1.92 -26.79 -27.47
N LEU A 20 -2.14 -26.75 -26.18
CA LEU A 20 -3.19 -27.53 -25.50
C LEU A 20 -4.32 -26.56 -25.09
N ILE A 21 -5.28 -26.45 -25.97
CA ILE A 21 -6.52 -25.70 -25.76
C ILE A 21 -7.25 -26.30 -24.56
N GLY A 22 -7.22 -25.60 -23.42
CA GLY A 22 -8.02 -25.93 -22.26
C GLY A 22 -7.37 -25.56 -20.93
N HIS A 23 -7.93 -24.58 -20.24
CA HIS A 23 -7.50 -24.12 -18.91
C HIS A 23 -7.43 -25.24 -17.83
N GLY A 24 -7.99 -26.43 -18.09
CA GLY A 24 -7.97 -27.57 -17.19
C GLY A 24 -6.60 -28.25 -17.06
N ILE A 25 -5.90 -28.51 -18.16
CA ILE A 25 -4.67 -29.32 -18.16
C ILE A 25 -3.50 -28.56 -17.51
N THR A 26 -3.42 -27.24 -17.69
CA THR A 26 -2.36 -26.42 -17.05
C THR A 26 -2.45 -26.44 -15.52
N ASN A 27 -3.64 -26.62 -14.95
CA ASN A 27 -3.81 -26.76 -13.51
C ASN A 27 -3.30 -28.10 -12.98
N TYR A 28 -3.45 -29.18 -13.74
CA TYR A 28 -2.92 -30.50 -13.37
C TYR A 28 -1.39 -30.56 -13.44
N LEU A 29 -0.76 -29.89 -14.40
CA LEU A 29 0.70 -29.83 -14.52
C LEU A 29 1.36 -29.04 -13.35
N LYS A 30 0.62 -28.16 -12.68
CA LYS A 30 1.09 -27.45 -11.48
C LYS A 30 0.89 -28.25 -10.18
N LEU A 31 0.20 -29.37 -10.23
CA LEU A 31 -0.12 -30.14 -9.04
C LEU A 31 1.12 -30.62 -8.25
N PRO A 32 2.18 -31.15 -8.89
CA PRO A 32 3.40 -31.54 -8.18
C PRO A 32 4.12 -30.36 -7.53
N GLU A 33 4.17 -29.21 -8.21
CA GLU A 33 4.73 -27.97 -7.68
C GLU A 33 3.94 -27.46 -6.47
N ILE A 34 2.61 -27.43 -6.60
CA ILE A 34 1.71 -27.03 -5.51
C ILE A 34 1.86 -27.97 -4.31
N LEU A 35 1.94 -29.29 -4.54
CA LEU A 35 2.16 -30.27 -3.47
C LEU A 35 3.52 -30.08 -2.79
N TYR A 36 4.58 -29.89 -3.57
CA TYR A 36 5.92 -29.61 -3.05
C TYR A 36 5.95 -28.34 -2.22
N LEU A 37 5.39 -27.24 -2.73
CA LEU A 37 5.33 -25.95 -2.02
C LEU A 37 4.47 -26.03 -0.75
N LYS A 38 3.33 -26.74 -0.79
CA LYS A 38 2.49 -26.97 0.38
C LYS A 38 3.22 -27.81 1.43
N THR A 39 3.89 -28.88 1.01
CA THR A 39 4.63 -29.75 1.93
C THR A 39 5.78 -28.98 2.57
N ARG A 40 6.55 -28.25 1.76
CA ARG A 40 7.64 -27.40 2.27
C ARG A 40 7.13 -26.29 3.19
N GLY A 41 6.00 -25.64 2.83
CA GLY A 41 5.38 -24.61 3.66
C GLY A 41 4.93 -25.09 5.04
N HIS A 42 4.61 -26.38 5.17
CA HIS A 42 4.25 -27.01 6.44
C HIS A 42 5.40 -27.06 7.45
N PHE A 43 6.64 -27.06 6.97
CA PHE A 43 7.87 -27.10 7.80
C PHE A 43 8.44 -25.70 8.08
N ILE A 44 7.84 -24.63 7.54
CA ILE A 44 8.27 -23.26 7.81
C ILE A 44 7.54 -22.76 9.05
N ASN A 45 8.29 -22.47 10.09
CA ASN A 45 7.74 -21.84 11.29
C ASN A 45 7.71 -20.30 11.11
N ASN A 46 6.61 -19.78 10.64
CA ASN A 46 6.42 -18.34 10.49
C ASN A 46 6.32 -17.65 11.86
N LYS A 47 6.72 -16.36 11.91
CA LYS A 47 6.38 -15.49 13.04
C LYS A 47 4.86 -15.41 13.17
N LYS A 48 4.36 -15.33 14.40
CA LYS A 48 2.91 -15.34 14.67
C LYS A 48 2.44 -14.03 15.26
N ILE A 49 1.24 -13.62 14.88
CA ILE A 49 0.45 -12.60 15.55
C ILE A 49 -0.75 -13.31 16.16
N ILE A 50 -0.85 -13.28 17.48
CA ILE A 50 -1.91 -13.97 18.22
C ILE A 50 -2.85 -12.91 18.80
N LEU A 51 -4.13 -13.00 18.47
CA LEU A 51 -5.18 -12.12 18.95
C LEU A 51 -6.22 -12.93 19.73
N GLU A 52 -6.68 -12.35 20.83
CA GLU A 52 -7.87 -12.83 21.57
C GLU A 52 -8.95 -11.76 21.46
N MET A 53 -10.18 -12.21 21.16
CA MET A 53 -11.35 -11.34 21.06
C MET A 53 -12.56 -12.01 21.71
N ASP A 54 -13.35 -11.21 22.40
CA ASP A 54 -14.64 -11.66 22.89
C ASP A 54 -15.57 -12.00 21.73
N PHE A 55 -16.41 -13.01 21.92
CA PHE A 55 -17.32 -13.49 20.88
C PHE A 55 -18.27 -12.38 20.38
N GLU A 56 -18.75 -11.53 21.27
CA GLU A 56 -19.59 -10.38 20.90
C GLU A 56 -18.85 -9.38 19.98
N GLU A 57 -17.57 -9.13 20.21
CA GLU A 57 -16.78 -8.22 19.37
C GLU A 57 -16.55 -8.83 17.98
N ILE A 58 -16.36 -10.15 17.90
CA ILE A 58 -16.27 -10.87 16.60
C ILE A 58 -17.60 -10.74 15.85
N LEU A 59 -18.74 -10.98 16.50
CA LEU A 59 -20.06 -10.84 15.88
C LEU A 59 -20.30 -9.43 15.36
N LYS A 60 -19.88 -8.39 16.09
CA LYS A 60 -19.98 -6.99 15.64
C LYS A 60 -19.17 -6.74 14.37
N ILE A 61 -17.93 -7.22 14.30
CA ILE A 61 -17.09 -7.11 13.09
C ILE A 61 -17.75 -7.86 11.92
N GLU A 62 -18.25 -9.06 12.14
CA GLU A 62 -18.93 -9.85 11.09
C GLU A 62 -20.22 -9.20 10.61
N SER A 63 -21.01 -8.64 11.53
CA SER A 63 -22.24 -7.91 11.20
C SER A 63 -21.92 -6.67 10.35
N GLU A 64 -20.96 -5.86 10.78
CA GLU A 64 -20.51 -4.67 10.04
C GLU A 64 -19.99 -5.05 8.64
N ARG A 65 -19.22 -6.15 8.54
CA ARG A 65 -18.74 -6.68 7.26
C ARG A 65 -19.90 -7.10 6.35
N ASN A 66 -20.87 -7.85 6.86
CA ASN A 66 -22.01 -8.35 6.09
C ASN A 66 -22.91 -7.19 5.63
N GLU A 67 -23.16 -6.22 6.48
CA GLU A 67 -23.89 -4.98 6.15
C GLU A 67 -23.15 -4.21 5.03
N THR A 68 -21.84 -4.13 5.13
CA THR A 68 -20.97 -3.50 4.13
C THR A 68 -21.08 -4.23 2.78
N ILE A 69 -21.02 -5.55 2.75
CA ILE A 69 -21.19 -6.36 1.54
C ILE A 69 -22.58 -6.13 0.93
N PHE A 70 -23.60 -6.08 1.76
CA PHE A 70 -24.97 -5.86 1.31
C PHE A 70 -25.14 -4.47 0.68
N LYS A 71 -24.66 -3.42 1.33
CA LYS A 71 -24.69 -2.03 0.82
C LYS A 71 -23.88 -1.88 -0.48
N ASN A 72 -22.80 -2.63 -0.65
CA ASN A 72 -21.92 -2.55 -1.83
C ASN A 72 -22.35 -3.37 -3.06
N LYS A 73 -23.43 -4.14 -2.97
CA LYS A 73 -24.04 -4.76 -4.17
C LYS A 73 -24.41 -3.71 -5.23
N THR A 74 -24.46 -2.45 -4.85
CA THR A 74 -24.74 -1.30 -5.70
C THR A 74 -23.49 -0.64 -6.31
N GLY A 75 -22.28 -1.19 -6.11
CA GLY A 75 -21.04 -0.66 -6.68
C GLY A 75 -20.46 0.58 -6.00
N MET A 76 -21.04 1.05 -4.89
CA MET A 76 -20.50 2.19 -4.15
C MET A 76 -19.16 1.86 -3.48
N LYS A 77 -18.19 2.76 -3.59
CA LYS A 77 -16.96 2.72 -2.80
C LYS A 77 -17.29 3.11 -1.36
N LEU A 78 -16.74 2.36 -0.41
CA LEU A 78 -16.90 2.66 1.00
C LEU A 78 -15.84 3.63 1.48
N ASP A 79 -16.23 4.56 2.34
CA ASP A 79 -15.29 5.31 3.16
C ASP A 79 -14.67 4.36 4.22
N PRO A 80 -13.34 4.13 4.21
CA PRO A 80 -12.69 3.28 5.20
C PRO A 80 -12.71 3.85 6.61
N LYS A 81 -13.08 5.11 6.78
CA LYS A 81 -13.32 5.70 8.11
C LYS A 81 -14.63 5.20 8.71
N SER A 82 -15.53 4.62 7.90
CA SER A 82 -16.83 4.12 8.35
C SER A 82 -16.76 2.89 9.24
N PHE A 83 -15.64 2.13 9.22
CA PHE A 83 -15.51 0.95 10.07
C PHE A 83 -15.22 1.31 11.53
N ASN A 84 -15.96 0.71 12.43
CA ASN A 84 -15.82 0.88 13.86
C ASN A 84 -14.62 0.12 14.43
N PHE A 85 -14.03 0.64 15.50
CA PHE A 85 -13.00 -0.05 16.25
C PHE A 85 -13.61 -0.88 17.39
N TYR A 86 -13.27 -2.15 17.42
CA TYR A 86 -13.66 -3.14 18.41
C TYR A 86 -12.51 -3.47 19.35
N LYS A 87 -12.82 -4.00 20.53
CA LYS A 87 -11.83 -4.39 21.52
C LYS A 87 -11.22 -5.74 21.16
N ALA A 88 -9.93 -5.89 21.37
CA ALA A 88 -9.20 -7.14 21.27
C ALA A 88 -7.95 -7.10 22.14
N THR A 89 -7.29 -8.23 22.27
CA THR A 89 -6.02 -8.39 23.01
C THR A 89 -5.00 -9.00 22.06
N LEU A 90 -3.81 -8.41 21.98
CA LEU A 90 -2.66 -8.96 21.29
C LEU A 90 -1.80 -9.70 22.32
N ILE A 91 -1.45 -10.95 22.00
CA ILE A 91 -0.54 -11.76 22.83
C ILE A 91 0.88 -11.64 22.24
N LYS A 92 1.79 -11.17 23.07
CA LYS A 92 3.21 -11.07 22.73
C LYS A 92 4.06 -11.58 23.89
N ASP A 93 4.86 -12.63 23.63
CA ASP A 93 5.75 -13.23 24.64
C ASP A 93 5.00 -13.53 25.97
N GLY A 94 3.78 -14.08 25.86
CA GLY A 94 2.90 -14.37 26.98
C GLY A 94 2.21 -13.16 27.62
N LYS A 95 2.56 -11.93 27.23
CA LYS A 95 1.96 -10.70 27.74
C LYS A 95 0.69 -10.34 26.96
N LYS A 96 -0.37 -9.96 27.68
CA LYS A 96 -1.63 -9.48 27.10
C LYS A 96 -1.57 -7.96 26.89
N ILE A 97 -1.66 -7.51 25.65
CA ILE A 97 -1.61 -6.10 25.26
C ILE A 97 -2.98 -5.69 24.73
N PRO A 98 -3.69 -4.73 25.36
CA PRO A 98 -4.99 -4.30 24.87
C PRO A 98 -4.84 -3.52 23.54
N ILE A 99 -5.66 -3.89 22.57
CA ILE A 99 -5.69 -3.27 21.26
C ILE A 99 -7.11 -2.85 20.86
N LYS A 100 -7.20 -2.08 19.78
CA LYS A 100 -8.41 -1.89 19.01
C LYS A 100 -8.19 -2.45 17.60
N ILE A 101 -9.17 -3.17 17.09
CA ILE A 101 -9.16 -3.77 15.76
C ILE A 101 -10.37 -3.30 14.96
N ARG A 102 -10.21 -3.09 13.66
CA ARG A 102 -11.32 -2.83 12.74
C ARG A 102 -11.03 -3.40 11.36
N LEU A 103 -12.06 -3.53 10.53
CA LEU A 103 -11.86 -3.83 9.10
C LEU A 103 -11.03 -2.72 8.43
N LYS A 104 -10.26 -3.10 7.40
CA LYS A 104 -9.45 -2.17 6.59
C LYS A 104 -9.81 -2.30 5.12
N GLY A 105 -9.73 -1.18 4.40
CA GLY A 105 -9.74 -1.07 2.95
C GLY A 105 -11.05 -0.60 2.36
N HIS A 106 -10.96 0.18 1.27
CA HIS A 106 -12.10 0.72 0.53
C HIS A 106 -12.67 -0.29 -0.47
N ARG A 107 -11.81 -1.19 -0.99
CA ARG A 107 -12.20 -2.17 -2.00
C ARG A 107 -12.73 -3.43 -1.33
N HIS A 108 -13.75 -4.02 -1.92
CA HIS A 108 -14.37 -5.27 -1.45
C HIS A 108 -13.38 -6.43 -1.27
N ILE A 109 -12.29 -6.45 -2.02
CA ILE A 109 -11.25 -7.48 -1.93
C ILE A 109 -10.65 -7.60 -0.51
N HIS A 110 -10.70 -6.53 0.29
CA HIS A 110 -10.17 -6.55 1.66
C HIS A 110 -11.04 -7.34 2.64
N TRP A 111 -12.34 -7.43 2.41
CA TRP A 111 -13.29 -7.95 3.39
C TRP A 111 -14.40 -8.84 2.81
N ILE A 112 -14.45 -9.08 1.48
CA ILE A 112 -15.45 -9.95 0.87
C ILE A 112 -15.30 -11.41 1.30
N ASP A 113 -14.07 -11.87 1.50
CA ASP A 113 -13.76 -13.21 1.95
C ASP A 113 -13.91 -13.29 3.48
N LYS A 114 -14.91 -14.06 3.93
CA LYS A 114 -15.21 -14.23 5.36
C LYS A 114 -14.04 -14.84 6.12
N SER A 115 -13.34 -15.77 5.51
CA SER A 115 -12.23 -16.49 6.14
C SER A 115 -10.96 -15.66 6.25
N LYS A 116 -10.85 -14.53 5.52
CA LYS A 116 -9.60 -13.79 5.44
C LYS A 116 -9.81 -12.29 5.17
N SER A 117 -10.30 -11.56 6.16
CA SER A 117 -10.47 -10.10 6.09
C SER A 117 -9.17 -9.35 6.41
N SER A 118 -9.03 -8.12 5.89
CA SER A 118 -7.94 -7.22 6.27
C SER A 118 -8.33 -6.36 7.47
N TYR A 119 -7.37 -6.12 8.36
CA TYR A 119 -7.61 -5.41 9.61
C TYR A 119 -6.66 -4.21 9.79
N ARG A 120 -7.13 -3.21 10.53
CA ARG A 120 -6.31 -2.14 11.12
C ARG A 120 -6.23 -2.38 12.61
N ILE A 121 -5.01 -2.44 13.14
CA ILE A 121 -4.71 -2.62 14.54
C ILE A 121 -4.21 -1.31 15.14
N LYS A 122 -4.69 -0.96 16.32
CA LYS A 122 -4.21 0.17 17.13
C LYS A 122 -3.94 -0.31 18.56
N ILE A 123 -2.69 -0.27 18.98
CA ILE A 123 -2.27 -0.66 20.33
C ILE A 123 -2.62 0.45 21.30
N LYS A 124 -3.20 0.09 22.46
CA LYS A 124 -3.50 1.01 23.56
C LYS A 124 -2.31 1.15 24.52
N GLY A 125 -2.33 2.25 25.29
CA GLY A 125 -1.27 2.51 26.29
C GLY A 125 0.10 2.72 25.64
N ASP A 126 1.18 2.39 26.34
CA ASP A 126 2.57 2.64 25.89
C ASP A 126 3.24 1.47 25.19
N GLU A 127 2.60 0.32 25.19
CA GLU A 127 3.09 -0.89 24.57
C GLU A 127 3.22 -0.75 23.04
N ARG A 128 4.10 -1.57 22.48
CA ARG A 128 4.37 -1.61 21.03
C ARG A 128 4.55 -3.06 20.56
N PHE A 129 4.08 -3.33 19.38
CA PHE A 129 4.38 -4.58 18.66
C PHE A 129 5.44 -4.31 17.60
N ASN A 130 6.62 -4.92 17.72
CA ASN A 130 7.77 -4.68 16.83
C ASN A 130 8.08 -3.17 16.64
N GLY A 131 7.92 -2.37 17.70
CA GLY A 131 8.10 -0.91 17.66
C GLY A 131 6.92 -0.13 17.07
N LEU A 132 5.81 -0.79 16.71
CA LEU A 132 4.64 -0.18 16.08
C LEU A 132 3.50 0.02 17.06
N LYS A 133 2.77 1.12 16.90
CA LYS A 133 1.51 1.43 17.59
C LYS A 133 0.29 1.20 16.70
N VAL A 134 0.42 1.48 15.42
CA VAL A 134 -0.66 1.34 14.44
C VAL A 134 -0.09 0.64 13.21
N PHE A 135 -0.74 -0.43 12.81
CA PHE A 135 -0.38 -1.20 11.62
C PHE A 135 -1.59 -1.87 11.01
N SER A 136 -1.44 -2.35 9.80
CA SER A 136 -2.45 -3.14 9.12
C SER A 136 -2.02 -4.60 9.05
N LEU A 137 -2.99 -5.49 9.14
CA LEU A 137 -2.87 -6.89 8.78
C LEU A 137 -3.70 -7.11 7.52
N GLN A 138 -3.08 -7.51 6.43
CA GLN A 138 -3.77 -7.67 5.16
C GLN A 138 -3.35 -8.95 4.45
N LYS A 139 -4.23 -9.42 3.56
CA LYS A 139 -3.97 -10.60 2.74
C LYS A 139 -2.79 -10.30 1.80
N PRO A 140 -1.79 -11.20 1.68
CA PRO A 140 -0.68 -11.00 0.75
C PRO A 140 -1.14 -10.75 -0.70
N ARG A 141 -2.22 -11.40 -1.14
CA ARG A 141 -2.80 -11.25 -2.48
C ARG A 141 -3.15 -9.79 -2.84
N ILE A 142 -3.53 -8.96 -1.85
CA ILE A 142 -3.94 -7.57 -2.10
C ILE A 142 -2.77 -6.72 -2.61
N ARG A 143 -1.56 -7.15 -2.26
CA ARG A 143 -0.30 -6.48 -2.61
C ARG A 143 0.59 -7.37 -3.50
N ASN A 144 -0.02 -8.18 -4.35
CA ASN A 144 0.67 -9.09 -5.26
C ASN A 144 1.69 -9.98 -4.55
N TYR A 145 1.29 -10.54 -3.38
CA TYR A 145 2.07 -11.47 -2.55
C TYR A 145 3.40 -10.87 -2.07
N ILE A 146 4.52 -11.23 -2.67
CA ILE A 146 5.86 -10.80 -2.30
C ILE A 146 6.26 -9.47 -2.94
N HIS A 147 5.53 -9.00 -3.95
CA HIS A 147 5.92 -7.88 -4.78
C HIS A 147 6.13 -6.58 -3.97
N GLU A 148 5.16 -6.19 -3.14
CA GLU A 148 5.29 -4.98 -2.32
C GLU A 148 6.37 -5.11 -1.24
N TRP A 149 6.65 -6.33 -0.79
CA TRP A 149 7.80 -6.58 0.08
C TRP A 149 9.11 -6.29 -0.65
N ILE A 150 9.28 -6.77 -1.88
CA ILE A 150 10.45 -6.48 -2.73
C ILE A 150 10.58 -4.97 -2.96
N TYR A 151 9.48 -4.30 -3.27
CA TYR A 151 9.43 -2.86 -3.44
C TYR A 151 9.98 -2.12 -2.22
N HIS A 152 9.57 -2.50 -1.01
CA HIS A 152 10.10 -1.91 0.22
C HIS A 152 11.58 -2.26 0.45
N GLN A 153 12.02 -3.48 0.12
CA GLN A 153 13.44 -3.86 0.24
C GLN A 153 14.32 -3.03 -0.71
N VAL A 154 13.92 -2.86 -1.97
CA VAL A 154 14.67 -2.04 -2.93
C VAL A 154 14.69 -0.58 -2.48
N ASN A 155 13.57 -0.01 -2.06
CA ASN A 155 13.56 1.35 -1.51
C ASN A 155 14.52 1.49 -0.32
N SER A 156 14.64 0.47 0.53
CA SER A 156 15.52 0.49 1.70
C SER A 156 17.00 0.41 1.39
N ALA A 157 17.37 0.04 0.18
CA ALA A 157 18.78 0.04 -0.23
C ALA A 157 19.37 1.47 -0.34
N GLN A 158 18.52 2.50 -0.41
CA GLN A 158 18.95 3.89 -0.29
C GLN A 158 18.94 4.31 1.18
N ASN A 159 20.12 4.61 1.73
CA ASN A 159 20.32 4.90 3.15
C ASN A 159 19.47 6.06 3.69
N ASP A 160 19.17 7.07 2.86
CA ASP A 160 18.40 8.25 3.27
C ASP A 160 16.88 8.04 3.10
N SER A 161 16.44 6.94 2.48
CA SER A 161 15.02 6.66 2.26
C SER A 161 14.29 6.31 3.56
N ILE A 162 13.02 6.71 3.64
CA ILE A 162 12.15 6.33 4.74
C ILE A 162 11.55 4.96 4.45
N ASN A 163 11.83 4.00 5.33
CA ASN A 163 11.44 2.61 5.12
C ASN A 163 10.35 2.17 6.07
N LEU A 164 9.24 1.70 5.52
CA LEU A 164 8.16 1.07 6.29
C LEU A 164 8.52 -0.37 6.66
N LYS A 165 8.04 -0.81 7.82
CA LYS A 165 8.01 -2.23 8.14
C LYS A 165 6.92 -2.93 7.36
N TYR A 166 7.34 -3.92 6.59
CA TYR A 166 6.48 -4.77 5.81
C TYR A 166 6.94 -6.22 6.00
N GLU A 167 6.22 -6.99 6.80
CA GLU A 167 6.64 -8.31 7.28
C GLU A 167 5.49 -9.32 7.18
N PHE A 168 5.84 -10.59 7.01
CA PHE A 168 4.87 -11.69 6.94
C PHE A 168 4.72 -12.38 8.30
N PHE A 169 3.47 -12.69 8.67
CA PHE A 169 3.09 -13.37 9.90
C PHE A 169 1.91 -14.31 9.66
N ASP A 170 1.87 -15.42 10.39
CA ASP A 170 0.64 -16.18 10.54
C ASP A 170 -0.26 -15.48 11.57
N LEU A 171 -1.51 -15.23 11.20
CA LEU A 171 -2.50 -14.62 12.08
C LEU A 171 -3.30 -15.72 12.77
N ILE A 172 -3.31 -15.69 14.11
CA ILE A 172 -4.11 -16.58 14.95
C ILE A 172 -5.12 -15.71 15.71
N ILE A 173 -6.39 -16.03 15.62
CA ILE A 173 -7.47 -15.35 16.38
C ILE A 173 -8.20 -16.43 17.18
N ASN A 174 -8.24 -16.30 18.51
CA ASN A 174 -8.87 -17.25 19.43
C ASN A 174 -8.43 -18.72 19.21
N GLY A 175 -7.16 -18.93 18.89
CA GLY A 175 -6.59 -20.26 18.62
C GLY A 175 -6.78 -20.76 17.18
N GLU A 176 -7.64 -20.15 16.37
CA GLU A 176 -7.83 -20.50 14.96
C GLU A 176 -6.76 -19.82 14.08
N ASN A 177 -6.13 -20.59 13.20
CA ASN A 177 -5.11 -20.09 12.29
C ASN A 177 -5.72 -19.61 10.97
N TYR A 178 -5.68 -18.30 10.75
CA TYR A 178 -6.13 -17.62 9.51
C TYR A 178 -5.06 -17.61 8.41
N GLY A 179 -3.90 -18.23 8.65
CA GLY A 179 -2.78 -18.35 7.72
C GLY A 179 -2.00 -17.04 7.55
N LEU A 180 -1.26 -16.96 6.44
CA LEU A 180 -0.28 -15.90 6.20
C LEU A 180 -0.92 -14.54 5.97
N TYR A 181 -0.51 -13.55 6.74
CA TYR A 181 -0.85 -12.14 6.62
C TYR A 181 0.40 -11.29 6.43
N VAL A 182 0.20 -10.10 5.90
CA VAL A 182 1.21 -9.06 5.85
C VAL A 182 0.91 -8.04 6.94
N LEU A 183 1.91 -7.74 7.76
CA LEU A 183 1.95 -6.56 8.61
C LEU A 183 2.53 -5.39 7.80
N GLU A 184 1.75 -4.33 7.64
CA GLU A 184 2.15 -3.09 6.98
C GLU A 184 2.10 -1.95 7.99
N GLU A 185 3.24 -1.27 8.21
CA GLU A 185 3.34 -0.11 9.09
C GLU A 185 2.49 1.06 8.56
N THR A 186 1.94 1.84 9.48
CA THR A 186 1.23 3.07 9.11
C THR A 186 2.17 4.27 9.26
N PRO A 187 2.28 5.14 8.25
CA PRO A 187 3.07 6.38 8.35
C PRO A 187 2.68 7.20 9.59
N SER A 188 3.68 7.51 10.40
CA SER A 188 3.49 8.18 11.70
C SER A 188 4.82 8.77 12.19
N LYS A 189 4.77 9.51 13.30
CA LYS A 189 5.97 9.97 13.99
C LYS A 189 6.94 8.83 14.33
N LEU A 190 6.44 7.66 14.75
CA LEU A 190 7.29 6.50 15.07
C LEU A 190 8.04 5.97 13.83
N LEU A 191 7.45 6.08 12.64
CA LEU A 191 8.15 5.78 11.40
C LEU A 191 9.34 6.72 11.20
N LEU A 192 9.14 8.02 11.42
CA LEU A 192 10.20 9.01 11.27
C LEU A 192 11.32 8.78 12.29
N GLU A 193 10.99 8.59 13.56
CA GLU A 193 11.95 8.30 14.63
C GLU A 193 12.80 7.06 14.32
N ARG A 194 12.16 5.97 13.85
CA ARG A 194 12.84 4.73 13.51
C ARG A 194 13.79 4.89 12.31
N ASN A 195 13.46 5.77 11.38
CA ASN A 195 14.30 6.12 10.24
C ASN A 195 15.27 7.29 10.53
N GLN A 196 15.45 7.63 11.81
CA GLN A 196 16.34 8.73 12.26
C GLN A 196 16.04 10.07 11.59
N LYS A 197 14.76 10.31 11.27
CA LYS A 197 14.28 11.58 10.72
C LYS A 197 13.78 12.49 11.83
N ARG A 198 13.97 13.79 11.66
CA ARG A 198 13.39 14.80 12.54
C ARG A 198 11.86 14.74 12.44
N ASP A 199 11.16 14.97 13.56
CA ASP A 199 9.71 15.08 13.56
C ASP A 199 9.26 16.23 12.64
N GLY A 200 8.34 15.95 11.76
CA GLY A 200 7.84 16.87 10.73
C GLY A 200 6.50 16.41 10.17
N PRO A 201 5.71 17.32 9.56
CA PRO A 201 4.41 16.97 9.04
C PRO A 201 4.50 15.99 7.87
N ILE A 202 3.61 15.00 7.89
CA ILE A 202 3.43 14.03 6.80
C ILE A 202 2.09 14.34 6.14
N PHE A 203 2.10 14.53 4.83
CA PHE A 203 0.90 14.79 4.04
C PHE A 203 0.48 13.57 3.24
N SER A 204 -0.81 13.49 2.95
CA SER A 204 -1.40 12.56 1.99
C SER A 204 -2.50 13.25 1.20
N VAL A 205 -2.72 12.80 -0.04
CA VAL A 205 -3.85 13.30 -0.86
C VAL A 205 -5.17 12.77 -0.29
N ILE A 206 -6.21 13.59 -0.30
CA ILE A 206 -7.56 13.22 0.12
C ILE A 206 -8.22 12.40 -0.98
N GLU A 207 -8.57 11.14 -0.69
CA GLU A 207 -9.15 10.23 -1.69
C GLU A 207 -10.60 10.56 -2.07
N GLU A 208 -11.33 11.26 -1.23
CA GLU A 208 -12.74 11.61 -1.46
C GLU A 208 -12.95 12.41 -2.75
N ILE A 209 -11.94 13.21 -3.12
CA ILE A 209 -11.96 14.04 -4.34
C ILE A 209 -11.80 13.21 -5.62
N TYR A 210 -11.33 11.96 -5.53
CA TYR A 210 -11.16 11.08 -6.69
C TYR A 210 -12.46 10.51 -7.26
N ASN A 211 -13.58 10.63 -6.56
CA ASN A 211 -14.86 10.05 -6.97
C ASN A 211 -15.75 11.01 -7.76
N GLU A 212 -15.40 12.27 -7.81
CA GLU A 212 -16.13 13.26 -8.59
C GLU A 212 -15.46 13.49 -9.94
N ALA A 213 -16.26 13.76 -10.96
CA ALA A 213 -15.84 13.93 -12.35
C ALA A 213 -14.82 15.07 -12.59
N ASN A 214 -14.42 15.76 -11.54
CA ASN A 214 -13.47 16.86 -11.60
C ASN A 214 -12.06 16.38 -11.32
N THR A 215 -11.42 15.92 -12.36
CA THR A 215 -10.14 15.18 -12.36
C THR A 215 -8.92 16.06 -12.59
N ASP A 216 -9.07 17.37 -12.48
CA ASP A 216 -7.96 18.30 -12.62
C ASP A 216 -6.92 18.05 -11.51
N PRO A 217 -5.65 17.73 -11.85
CA PRO A 217 -4.57 17.63 -10.89
C PRO A 217 -4.40 18.87 -10.00
N MET A 218 -4.79 20.02 -10.53
CA MET A 218 -4.70 21.32 -9.86
C MET A 218 -5.65 21.46 -8.65
N ASN A 219 -6.71 20.65 -8.58
CA ASN A 219 -7.69 20.70 -7.49
C ASN A 219 -7.43 19.68 -6.38
N LYS A 220 -6.21 19.14 -6.27
CA LYS A 220 -5.89 18.13 -5.24
C LYS A 220 -5.65 18.79 -3.89
N THR A 221 -6.39 18.30 -2.91
CA THR A 221 -6.22 18.73 -1.52
C THR A 221 -5.36 17.72 -0.76
N PHE A 222 -4.30 18.24 -0.16
CA PHE A 222 -3.48 17.49 0.77
C PHE A 222 -4.05 17.64 2.17
N LYS A 223 -3.94 16.58 2.97
CA LYS A 223 -4.19 16.63 4.41
C LYS A 223 -2.94 16.22 5.16
N VAL A 224 -2.69 16.84 6.29
CA VAL A 224 -1.64 16.43 7.21
C VAL A 224 -2.13 15.26 8.05
N LEU A 225 -1.29 14.25 8.25
CA LEU A 225 -1.57 13.16 9.18
C LEU A 225 -1.43 13.66 10.62
N ASN A 226 -2.29 13.19 11.52
CA ASN A 226 -2.37 13.67 12.90
C ASN A 226 -2.66 15.19 13.00
N GLU A 227 -3.75 15.59 12.36
CA GLU A 227 -4.20 16.99 12.24
C GLU A 227 -4.23 17.72 13.57
N SER A 228 -4.77 17.10 14.64
CA SER A 228 -4.87 17.73 15.97
C SER A 228 -3.52 18.15 16.56
N PHE A 229 -2.44 17.45 16.21
CA PHE A 229 -1.09 17.80 16.62
C PHE A 229 -0.46 18.84 15.69
N TRP A 230 -0.60 18.67 14.38
CA TRP A 230 0.08 19.51 13.40
C TRP A 230 -0.61 20.85 13.13
N LEU A 231 -1.91 20.95 13.43
CA LEU A 231 -2.70 22.18 13.26
C LEU A 231 -2.91 22.96 14.58
N ASN A 232 -2.25 22.56 15.65
CA ASN A 232 -2.27 23.37 16.88
C ASN A 232 -1.38 24.63 16.76
N ASP A 233 -1.52 25.55 17.69
CA ASP A 233 -0.84 26.85 17.68
C ASP A 233 0.69 26.75 17.57
N LYS A 234 1.30 25.69 18.13
CA LYS A 234 2.76 25.51 18.13
C LYS A 234 3.31 25.00 16.81
N ASN A 235 2.53 24.19 16.09
CA ASN A 235 3.00 23.44 14.91
C ASN A 235 2.38 23.95 13.61
N SER A 236 1.33 24.76 13.68
CA SER A 236 0.57 25.22 12.53
C SER A 236 1.42 26.02 11.54
N ALA A 237 2.31 26.87 12.01
CA ALA A 237 3.17 27.68 11.14
C ALA A 237 4.05 26.80 10.22
N LEU A 238 4.71 25.76 10.78
CA LEU A 238 5.48 24.81 10.00
C LEU A 238 4.59 24.01 9.03
N THR A 239 3.43 23.62 9.48
CA THR A 239 2.47 22.85 8.67
C THR A 239 1.95 23.66 7.49
N ILE A 240 1.59 24.94 7.71
CA ILE A 240 1.14 25.85 6.66
C ILE A 240 2.25 26.10 5.65
N LEU A 241 3.49 26.38 6.11
CA LEU A 241 4.64 26.55 5.24
C LEU A 241 4.85 25.34 4.33
N ALA A 242 4.86 24.14 4.91
CA ALA A 242 5.03 22.91 4.16
C ALA A 242 3.86 22.66 3.20
N TYR A 243 2.61 22.86 3.64
CA TYR A 243 1.42 22.72 2.82
C TYR A 243 1.44 23.65 1.61
N THR A 244 1.75 24.94 1.82
CA THR A 244 1.86 25.94 0.74
C THR A 244 2.93 25.54 -0.26
N LYS A 245 4.11 25.16 0.23
CA LYS A 245 5.23 24.73 -0.63
C LYS A 245 4.85 23.54 -1.51
N LEU A 246 4.20 22.50 -0.92
CA LEU A 246 3.74 21.33 -1.64
C LEU A 246 2.68 21.70 -2.68
N THR A 247 1.69 22.48 -2.29
CA THR A 247 0.57 22.90 -3.16
C THR A 247 1.08 23.78 -4.31
N ASP A 248 1.95 24.75 -4.05
CA ASP A 248 2.51 25.61 -5.08
C ASP A 248 3.27 24.81 -6.14
N THR A 249 3.97 23.75 -5.74
CA THR A 249 4.66 22.88 -6.68
C THR A 249 3.67 22.14 -7.58
N PHE A 250 2.61 21.56 -7.02
CA PHE A 250 1.59 20.88 -7.82
C PHE A 250 0.77 21.84 -8.69
N LEU A 251 0.68 23.11 -8.31
CA LEU A 251 0.09 24.19 -9.12
C LEU A 251 1.08 24.77 -10.17
N GLY A 252 2.29 24.27 -10.27
CA GLY A 252 3.28 24.77 -11.20
C GLY A 252 3.91 26.11 -10.84
N LYS A 253 3.66 26.63 -9.64
CA LYS A 253 4.17 27.92 -9.15
C LYS A 253 5.59 27.83 -8.56
N ARG A 254 6.06 26.62 -8.30
CA ARG A 254 7.36 26.34 -7.67
C ARG A 254 8.03 25.16 -8.36
N ALA A 255 9.34 25.21 -8.52
CA ALA A 255 10.13 24.14 -9.12
C ALA A 255 10.20 22.89 -8.20
N ILE A 256 10.37 21.72 -8.80
CA ILE A 256 10.43 20.44 -8.06
C ILE A 256 11.65 20.41 -7.14
N ASN A 257 12.80 20.85 -7.61
CA ASN A 257 14.06 20.88 -6.86
C ASN A 257 14.04 21.83 -5.64
N GLU A 258 13.18 22.83 -5.65
CA GLU A 258 12.97 23.69 -4.49
C GLU A 258 12.08 23.05 -3.42
N THR A 259 11.37 21.99 -3.77
CA THR A 259 10.34 21.37 -2.92
C THR A 259 10.70 19.98 -2.48
N PHE A 260 11.26 19.16 -3.37
CA PHE A 260 11.58 17.76 -3.09
C PHE A 260 13.10 17.53 -3.01
N ASP A 261 13.49 16.60 -2.13
CA ASP A 261 14.82 16.00 -2.18
C ASP A 261 14.91 15.13 -3.45
N LEU A 262 15.58 15.67 -4.46
CA LEU A 262 15.64 15.04 -5.80
C LEU A 262 16.31 13.68 -5.78
N LYS A 263 17.28 13.44 -4.88
CA LYS A 263 17.94 12.15 -4.75
C LYS A 263 16.96 11.08 -4.30
N ILE A 264 16.16 11.39 -3.27
CA ILE A 264 15.13 10.49 -2.74
C ILE A 264 14.02 10.28 -3.76
N LEU A 265 13.59 11.36 -4.42
CA LEU A 265 12.53 11.30 -5.43
C LEU A 265 12.96 10.47 -6.65
N ALA A 266 14.16 10.67 -7.17
CA ALA A 266 14.70 9.92 -8.30
C ALA A 266 14.84 8.43 -7.97
N TRP A 267 15.34 8.09 -6.77
CA TRP A 267 15.40 6.71 -6.30
C TRP A 267 14.02 6.05 -6.23
N TYR A 268 13.04 6.79 -5.69
CA TYR A 268 11.66 6.33 -5.62
C TYR A 268 11.09 5.99 -7.01
N VAL A 269 11.22 6.91 -7.96
CA VAL A 269 10.74 6.73 -9.33
C VAL A 269 11.47 5.55 -10.01
N ALA A 270 12.79 5.50 -9.90
CA ALA A 270 13.59 4.40 -10.45
C ALA A 270 13.18 3.03 -9.86
N THR A 271 12.85 2.98 -8.56
CA THR A 271 12.36 1.74 -7.93
C THR A 271 11.00 1.34 -8.48
N VAL A 272 10.10 2.29 -8.68
CA VAL A 272 8.78 2.02 -9.29
C VAL A 272 8.93 1.48 -10.71
N GLU A 273 9.78 2.12 -11.52
CA GLU A 273 10.07 1.69 -12.88
C GLU A 273 10.69 0.29 -12.94
N LEU A 274 11.72 0.06 -12.11
CA LEU A 274 12.41 -1.23 -12.07
C LEU A 274 11.48 -2.40 -11.73
N LEU A 275 10.48 -2.16 -10.91
CA LEU A 275 9.60 -3.21 -10.36
C LEU A 275 8.18 -3.18 -10.97
N ASP A 276 7.92 -2.39 -11.98
CA ASP A 276 6.56 -2.17 -12.52
C ASP A 276 5.53 -1.82 -11.41
N SER A 277 5.98 -1.13 -10.35
CA SER A 277 5.19 -0.79 -9.17
C SER A 277 4.33 0.47 -9.36
N TYR A 278 3.77 0.67 -10.53
CA TYR A 278 3.12 1.92 -10.96
C TYR A 278 1.98 2.40 -10.07
N HIS A 279 1.37 1.52 -9.29
CA HIS A 279 0.39 1.96 -8.29
C HIS A 279 1.02 2.93 -7.28
N GLY A 280 2.32 2.82 -7.03
CA GLY A 280 3.07 3.76 -6.20
C GLY A 280 3.11 5.19 -6.74
N LEU A 281 3.00 5.39 -8.05
CA LEU A 281 2.99 6.73 -8.66
C LEU A 281 1.64 7.46 -8.57
N TYR A 282 0.55 6.78 -8.19
CA TYR A 282 -0.68 7.52 -7.91
C TYR A 282 -0.46 8.50 -6.76
N LEU A 283 -0.82 9.77 -6.93
CA LEU A 283 -0.59 10.83 -5.93
C LEU A 283 -1.07 10.49 -4.52
N LYS A 284 -2.10 9.66 -4.41
CA LYS A 284 -2.65 9.17 -3.13
C LYS A 284 -1.79 8.10 -2.46
N SER A 285 -0.98 7.37 -3.23
CA SER A 285 -0.23 6.22 -2.74
C SER A 285 0.96 6.63 -1.88
N PRO A 286 1.95 7.39 -2.35
CA PRO A 286 3.03 7.86 -1.50
C PRO A 286 2.53 8.80 -0.42
N LYS A 287 3.33 8.97 0.62
CA LYS A 287 3.14 10.03 1.60
C LYS A 287 4.29 11.01 1.50
N TYR A 288 4.02 12.25 1.81
CA TYR A 288 4.92 13.38 1.59
C TYR A 288 5.37 13.89 2.95
N TYR A 289 6.57 13.51 3.37
CA TYR A 289 7.14 13.98 4.63
C TYR A 289 7.93 15.26 4.40
N TYR A 290 7.59 16.32 5.08
CA TYR A 290 8.39 17.55 5.11
C TYR A 290 9.50 17.44 6.14
N ASN A 291 10.73 17.38 5.68
CA ASN A 291 11.91 17.36 6.53
C ASN A 291 12.28 18.79 6.95
N PRO A 292 12.05 19.19 8.22
CA PRO A 292 12.29 20.57 8.64
C PRO A 292 13.77 20.97 8.66
N LEU A 293 14.71 20.01 8.70
CA LEU A 293 16.14 20.29 8.67
C LEU A 293 16.61 20.63 7.25
N LYS A 294 16.01 20.01 6.23
CA LYS A 294 16.35 20.27 4.82
C LYS A 294 15.46 21.34 4.20
N GLY A 295 14.29 21.58 4.78
CA GLY A 295 13.26 22.41 4.17
C GLY A 295 12.65 21.78 2.90
N LEU A 296 12.81 20.49 2.70
CA LEU A 296 12.40 19.73 1.52
C LEU A 296 11.48 18.57 1.88
N PHE A 297 10.69 18.15 0.90
CA PHE A 297 9.89 16.93 1.01
C PHE A 297 10.71 15.69 0.64
N GLU A 298 10.54 14.66 1.42
CA GLU A 298 11.00 13.30 1.15
C GLU A 298 9.79 12.39 0.94
N ILE A 299 9.83 11.54 -0.08
CA ILE A 299 8.77 10.58 -0.36
C ILE A 299 8.85 9.43 0.62
N ILE A 300 7.71 9.07 1.23
CA ILE A 300 7.54 7.82 1.95
C ILE A 300 6.90 6.83 0.99
N PRO A 301 7.62 5.78 0.56
CA PRO A 301 7.09 4.74 -0.30
C PRO A 301 5.90 4.05 0.37
N TYR A 302 4.76 3.98 -0.32
CA TYR A 302 3.54 3.35 0.19
C TYR A 302 2.68 2.88 -0.97
N ASP A 303 2.04 1.71 -0.82
CA ASP A 303 1.10 1.18 -1.82
C ASP A 303 1.75 0.90 -3.19
N GLY A 304 3.03 0.47 -3.17
CA GLY A 304 3.86 0.23 -4.35
C GLY A 304 3.71 -1.17 -4.92
N HIS A 305 2.49 -1.64 -5.08
CA HIS A 305 2.24 -2.92 -5.70
C HIS A 305 2.02 -2.76 -7.22
N TYR A 306 2.18 -3.87 -7.90
CA TYR A 306 1.85 -3.99 -9.32
C TYR A 306 0.35 -3.75 -9.52
N THR A 307 0.00 -2.90 -10.48
CA THR A 307 -1.40 -2.73 -10.87
C THR A 307 -1.81 -3.94 -11.68
N ASN A 308 -2.67 -4.77 -11.13
CA ASN A 308 -3.12 -5.99 -11.76
C ASN A 308 -4.09 -5.67 -12.91
N THR A 309 -3.54 -5.11 -13.99
CA THR A 309 -4.25 -4.89 -15.27
C THR A 309 -4.36 -6.20 -16.06
N GLN A 310 -3.63 -7.26 -15.65
CA GLN A 310 -3.72 -8.58 -16.28
C GLN A 310 -5.13 -9.20 -16.26
N LEU A 311 -6.02 -8.74 -15.38
CA LEU A 311 -7.44 -9.05 -15.47
C LEU A 311 -8.16 -8.26 -16.59
N ILE A 312 -7.48 -7.32 -17.25
CA ILE A 312 -8.06 -6.41 -18.24
C ILE A 312 -7.19 -6.32 -19.53
N GLY A 313 -6.04 -6.97 -19.61
CA GLY A 313 -5.24 -7.09 -20.84
C GLY A 313 -4.49 -5.82 -21.30
N ASP A 314 -4.09 -4.91 -20.39
CA ASP A 314 -3.52 -3.62 -20.78
C ASP A 314 -2.37 -3.14 -19.89
N ASP A 315 -1.33 -3.96 -19.69
CA ASP A 315 -0.13 -3.56 -18.95
C ASP A 315 0.63 -2.41 -19.63
N ASP A 316 0.69 -2.44 -20.97
CA ASP A 316 1.37 -1.40 -21.76
C ASP A 316 0.64 -0.06 -21.73
N VAL A 317 -0.68 -0.07 -21.63
CA VAL A 317 -1.50 1.15 -21.62
C VAL A 317 -1.29 1.94 -20.31
N GLU A 318 -1.19 1.27 -19.16
CA GLU A 318 -1.00 1.96 -17.88
C GLU A 318 0.43 2.47 -17.74
N ARG A 319 1.42 1.72 -18.19
CA ARG A 319 2.82 2.15 -18.27
C ARG A 319 2.98 3.38 -19.16
N ASN A 320 2.52 3.31 -20.39
CA ASN A 320 2.64 4.40 -21.36
C ASN A 320 1.89 5.65 -20.92
N ARG A 321 0.76 5.48 -20.22
CA ARG A 321 0.02 6.59 -19.61
C ARG A 321 0.79 7.28 -18.50
N MET A 322 1.46 6.52 -17.62
CA MET A 322 2.23 7.05 -16.50
C MET A 322 3.51 7.73 -16.94
N LEU A 323 4.09 7.26 -18.05
CA LEU A 323 5.25 7.89 -18.70
C LEU A 323 4.87 9.06 -19.63
N GLY A 324 3.59 9.43 -19.71
CA GLY A 324 3.13 10.55 -20.54
C GLY A 324 2.94 10.22 -22.03
N GLU A 325 3.06 8.96 -22.42
CA GLU A 325 2.82 8.53 -23.80
C GLU A 325 1.32 8.46 -24.13
N ARG A 326 0.90 9.22 -25.15
CA ARG A 326 -0.52 9.47 -25.50
C ARG A 326 -1.19 8.43 -26.39
N ASN A 327 -0.64 7.25 -26.61
CA ASN A 327 -1.13 6.31 -27.63
C ASN A 327 -1.93 5.13 -27.08
N SER A 328 -3.12 5.39 -26.52
CA SER A 328 -4.13 4.33 -26.47
C SER A 328 -5.55 4.87 -26.53
N THR A 329 -6.31 4.40 -27.51
CA THR A 329 -7.70 4.79 -27.82
C THR A 329 -8.75 4.09 -26.95
N HIS A 330 -8.38 3.40 -25.86
CA HIS A 330 -9.30 2.63 -25.03
C HIS A 330 -9.31 3.11 -23.58
N ASN A 331 -10.48 3.60 -23.16
CA ASN A 331 -10.91 4.01 -21.82
C ASN A 331 -10.61 5.45 -21.39
N VAL A 332 -11.47 6.35 -21.83
CA VAL A 332 -11.54 7.76 -21.44
C VAL A 332 -11.65 7.96 -19.93
N ASP A 333 -12.23 7.02 -19.18
CA ASP A 333 -12.46 7.13 -17.73
C ASP A 333 -11.19 6.99 -16.87
N ARG A 334 -10.07 6.52 -17.43
CA ARG A 334 -8.79 6.38 -16.72
C ARG A 334 -7.82 7.52 -16.96
N ILE A 335 -8.02 8.30 -18.03
CA ILE A 335 -7.12 9.39 -18.47
C ILE A 335 -7.04 10.53 -17.44
N ASN A 336 -7.98 10.59 -16.53
CA ASN A 336 -8.15 11.71 -15.62
C ASN A 336 -7.63 11.48 -14.19
N ARG A 337 -6.83 10.43 -13.92
CA ARG A 337 -6.24 10.26 -12.60
C ARG A 337 -4.92 11.01 -12.52
N PRO A 338 -4.79 12.00 -11.64
CA PRO A 338 -3.52 12.65 -11.44
C PRO A 338 -2.54 11.65 -10.81
N ASP A 339 -1.45 11.42 -11.45
CA ASP A 339 -0.36 10.65 -10.89
C ASP A 339 0.93 11.46 -10.86
N LEU A 340 1.83 11.04 -9.96
CA LEU A 340 3.10 11.68 -9.75
C LEU A 340 3.99 11.56 -10.99
N GLY A 341 3.88 10.48 -11.75
CA GLY A 341 4.65 10.26 -12.97
C GLY A 341 4.30 11.26 -14.06
N ILE A 342 3.00 11.48 -14.32
CA ILE A 342 2.56 12.51 -15.29
C ILE A 342 2.99 13.89 -14.83
N PHE A 343 2.86 14.20 -13.53
CA PHE A 343 3.30 15.46 -12.98
C PHE A 343 4.80 15.68 -13.17
N LEU A 344 5.62 14.68 -12.83
CA LEU A 344 7.08 14.76 -12.94
C LEU A 344 7.53 14.84 -14.40
N SER A 345 6.96 14.06 -15.32
CA SER A 345 7.33 14.12 -16.74
C SER A 345 7.01 15.50 -17.35
N LYS A 346 5.84 16.05 -17.03
CA LYS A 346 5.45 17.38 -17.50
C LYS A 346 6.39 18.46 -16.99
N LYS A 347 6.78 18.41 -15.72
CA LYS A 347 7.66 19.41 -15.10
C LYS A 347 9.10 19.29 -15.58
N LEU A 348 9.64 18.07 -15.73
CA LEU A 348 10.98 17.90 -16.29
C LEU A 348 11.09 18.43 -17.72
N TYR A 349 10.03 18.30 -18.53
CA TYR A 349 9.95 18.85 -19.87
C TYR A 349 9.84 20.38 -19.89
N GLU A 350 9.20 20.99 -18.88
CA GLU A 350 9.05 22.44 -18.77
C GLU A 350 10.34 23.12 -18.28
N ASP A 351 11.12 22.44 -17.44
CA ASP A 351 12.39 22.96 -16.87
C ASP A 351 13.58 22.83 -17.84
N GLU A 352 13.45 22.07 -18.96
CA GLU A 352 14.45 21.99 -20.04
C GLU A 352 14.30 23.11 -21.10
N LYS A 353 13.31 23.97 -20.99
CA LYS A 353 13.08 25.13 -21.87
C LYS A 353 13.40 26.43 -21.18
#